data_5aaf9efdbc379c94b2ab0c6db1f551ab
#
_entry.id   5aaf9efdbc379c94b2ab0c6db1f551ab
#
_cell.length_a   1.000
_cell.length_b   1.000
_cell.length_c   1.000
_cell.angle_alpha   90.00
_cell.angle_beta   90.00
_cell.angle_gamma   90.00
#
_symmetry.space_group_name_H-M   'P 1'
#
loop_
_entity.id
_entity.type
_entity.pdbx_description
1 polymer ?
#
loop_
_entity_poly.entity_id
_entity_poly.type
_entity_poly.pdbx_seq_one_letter_code
_entity_poly.pdbx_strand_id
1 'polypeptide(L)' 'MNIKVVLEPSDEGGYTVFVPTLPGCISEGETVDEAVENIREAIKLYLEPLEEELIIEQGAIVKELVL' A
#
# COMPACT_ATOMS: atom_id res chain seq x y z
N MET A 1 -7.10 13.94 2.14
CA MET A 1 -6.84 13.32 0.82
C MET A 1 -7.78 12.14 0.62
N ASN A 2 -8.45 12.11 -0.51
CA ASN A 2 -9.37 11.01 -0.83
C ASN A 2 -8.70 10.03 -1.77
N ILE A 3 -8.72 8.76 -1.39
CA ILE A 3 -8.15 7.69 -2.18
C ILE A 3 -9.24 6.68 -2.50
N LYS A 4 -9.38 6.33 -3.76
CA LYS A 4 -10.30 5.28 -4.16
C LYS A 4 -9.63 3.92 -4.04
N VAL A 5 -10.35 2.98 -3.48
CA VAL A 5 -9.93 1.58 -3.41
C VAL A 5 -10.96 0.74 -4.13
N VAL A 6 -10.50 -0.36 -4.71
CA VAL A 6 -11.37 -1.29 -5.43
C VAL A 6 -11.32 -2.63 -4.72
N LEU A 7 -12.50 -3.16 -4.40
CA LEU A 7 -12.63 -4.46 -3.76
C LEU A 7 -13.26 -5.42 -4.77
N GLU A 8 -12.64 -6.58 -4.91
CA GLU A 8 -13.13 -7.63 -5.80
C GLU A 8 -13.33 -8.91 -5.00
N PRO A 9 -14.48 -9.58 -5.14
CA PRO A 9 -14.67 -10.85 -4.47
C PRO A 9 -13.68 -11.88 -5.00
N SER A 10 -13.11 -12.64 -4.08
CA SER A 10 -12.15 -13.69 -4.39
C SER A 10 -12.86 -15.03 -4.57
N ASP A 11 -12.36 -15.86 -5.48
CA ASP A 11 -12.94 -17.20 -5.72
C ASP A 11 -12.88 -18.09 -4.48
N GLU A 12 -11.93 -17.85 -3.62
CA GLU A 12 -11.73 -18.64 -2.39
C GLU A 12 -12.46 -18.06 -1.18
N GLY A 13 -13.27 -17.05 -1.40
CA GLY A 13 -13.92 -16.31 -0.32
C GLY A 13 -13.16 -15.04 0.03
N GLY A 14 -13.83 -14.12 0.69
CA GLY A 14 -13.23 -12.82 1.03
C GLY A 14 -13.08 -11.91 -0.17
N TYR A 15 -12.23 -10.91 0.00
CA TYR A 15 -12.03 -9.84 -0.98
C TYR A 15 -10.55 -9.53 -1.17
N THR A 16 -10.20 -9.27 -2.41
CA THR A 16 -8.94 -8.63 -2.75
C THR A 16 -9.22 -7.13 -2.89
N VAL A 17 -8.34 -6.30 -2.39
CA VAL A 17 -8.50 -4.85 -2.45
C VAL A 17 -7.21 -4.22 -2.97
N PHE A 18 -7.36 -3.23 -3.83
CA PHE A 18 -6.19 -2.53 -4.37
C PHE A 18 -6.49 -1.03 -4.58
N VAL A 19 -5.42 -0.28 -4.73
CA VAL A 19 -5.49 1.16 -4.97
C VAL A 19 -5.05 1.42 -6.41
N PRO A 20 -5.98 1.81 -7.32
CA PRO A 20 -5.62 2.02 -8.72
C PRO A 20 -4.52 3.04 -8.96
N THR A 21 -4.43 4.06 -8.10
CA THR A 21 -3.44 5.13 -8.24
C THR A 21 -2.09 4.82 -7.59
N LEU A 22 -2.00 3.71 -6.85
CA LEU A 22 -0.76 3.30 -6.18
C LEU A 22 -0.37 1.90 -6.64
N PRO A 23 0.41 1.79 -7.73
CA PRO A 23 0.78 0.48 -8.27
C PRO A 23 1.42 -0.43 -7.22
N GLY A 24 0.97 -1.66 -7.15
CA GLY A 24 1.47 -2.63 -6.18
C GLY A 24 0.88 -2.53 -4.79
N CYS A 25 0.03 -1.54 -4.51
CA CYS A 25 -0.63 -1.42 -3.23
C CYS A 25 -1.89 -2.30 -3.22
N ILE A 26 -1.74 -3.52 -2.74
CA ILE A 26 -2.78 -4.56 -2.74
C ILE A 26 -2.85 -5.18 -1.36
N SER A 27 -4.06 -5.53 -0.95
CA SER A 27 -4.28 -6.29 0.27
C SER A 27 -5.50 -7.19 0.12
N GLU A 28 -5.91 -7.85 1.19
CA GLU A 28 -7.06 -8.74 1.17
C GLU A 28 -7.70 -8.80 2.55
N GLY A 29 -8.90 -9.34 2.62
CA GLY A 29 -9.61 -9.55 3.87
C GLY A 29 -10.80 -10.48 3.66
N GLU A 30 -11.26 -11.09 4.74
CA GLU A 30 -12.41 -12.00 4.72
C GLU A 30 -13.72 -11.25 4.47
N THR A 31 -13.79 -10.00 4.93
CA THR A 31 -14.94 -9.14 4.78
C THR A 31 -14.52 -7.83 4.14
N VAL A 32 -15.50 -7.06 3.67
CA VAL A 32 -15.24 -5.71 3.15
C VAL A 32 -14.55 -4.85 4.20
N ASP A 33 -15.05 -4.87 5.43
CA ASP A 33 -14.47 -4.06 6.52
C ASP A 33 -13.03 -4.45 6.81
N GLU A 34 -12.74 -5.74 6.85
CA GLU A 34 -11.38 -6.23 7.06
C GLU A 34 -10.45 -5.85 5.92
N ALA A 35 -10.92 -6.02 4.68
CA ALA A 35 -10.13 -5.64 3.51
C ALA A 35 -9.84 -4.14 3.49
N VAL A 36 -10.81 -3.30 3.85
CA VAL A 36 -10.63 -1.86 3.94
C VAL A 36 -9.61 -1.49 5.04
N GLU A 37 -9.69 -2.13 6.19
CA GLU A 37 -8.71 -1.93 7.26
C GLU A 37 -7.30 -2.28 6.79
N ASN A 38 -7.18 -3.42 6.12
CA ASN A 38 -5.90 -3.92 5.66
C ASN A 38 -5.30 -3.02 4.56
N ILE A 39 -6.11 -2.55 3.60
CA ILE A 39 -5.59 -1.67 2.56
C ILE A 39 -5.23 -0.30 3.14
N ARG A 40 -5.93 0.17 4.16
CA ARG A 40 -5.58 1.41 4.84
C ARG A 40 -4.17 1.33 5.42
N GLU A 41 -3.85 0.22 6.07
CA GLU A 41 -2.51 -0.02 6.61
C GLU A 41 -1.47 -0.10 5.49
N ALA A 42 -1.81 -0.78 4.40
CA ALA A 42 -0.92 -0.89 3.24
C ALA A 42 -0.64 0.49 2.61
N ILE A 43 -1.65 1.36 2.52
CA ILE A 43 -1.49 2.72 2.02
C ILE A 43 -0.54 3.51 2.89
N LYS A 44 -0.70 3.43 4.21
CA LYS A 44 0.18 4.12 5.16
C LYS A 44 1.63 3.71 4.95
N LEU A 45 1.87 2.42 4.83
CA LEU A 45 3.21 1.89 4.59
C LEU A 45 3.75 2.30 3.22
N TYR A 46 2.88 2.32 2.21
CA TYR A 46 3.25 2.70 0.85
C TYR A 46 3.72 4.17 0.79
N LEU A 47 3.04 5.04 1.54
CA LEU A 47 3.31 6.47 1.54
C LEU A 47 4.30 6.90 2.62
N GLU A 48 4.68 6.00 3.50
CA GLU A 48 5.59 6.31 4.59
C GLU A 48 6.99 6.60 4.06
N PRO A 49 7.63 7.69 4.55
CA PRO A 49 9.02 7.94 4.18
C PRO A 49 9.91 6.84 4.73
N LEU A 50 10.77 6.29 3.90
CA LEU A 50 11.62 5.15 4.24
C LEU A 50 13.04 5.53 4.66
N GLU A 51 13.34 6.81 4.76
CA GLU A 51 14.70 7.28 5.07
C GLU A 51 15.26 6.70 6.35
N GLU A 52 14.41 6.50 7.36
CA GLU A 52 14.83 5.99 8.66
C GLU A 52 14.96 4.47 8.70
N GLU A 53 14.28 3.79 7.79
CA GLU A 53 14.22 2.33 7.76
C GLU A 53 15.03 1.74 6.62
N LEU A 54 15.52 2.59 5.73
CA LEU A 54 16.26 2.16 4.56
C LEU A 54 17.64 1.64 4.98
N ILE A 55 17.91 0.40 4.62
CA ILE A 55 19.27 -0.11 4.73
C ILE A 55 20.03 0.40 3.51
N ILE A 56 20.88 1.38 3.72
CA ILE A 56 21.61 2.03 2.65
C ILE A 56 23.02 1.44 2.60
N GLU A 57 23.40 0.94 1.43
CA GLU A 57 24.75 0.46 1.24
C GLU A 57 25.75 1.60 1.36
N GLN A 58 26.90 1.31 1.92
CA GLN A 58 27.98 2.28 2.05
C GLN A 58 28.37 2.81 0.68
N GLY A 59 28.40 4.10 0.54
CA GLY A 59 28.68 4.75 -0.73
C GLY A 59 27.47 5.08 -1.58
N ALA A 60 26.30 4.61 -1.21
CA ALA A 60 25.06 4.95 -1.90
C ALA A 60 24.71 6.43 -1.68
N ILE A 61 24.13 7.03 -2.70
CA ILE A 61 23.69 8.43 -2.64
C ILE A 61 22.18 8.47 -2.64
N VAL A 62 21.60 9.09 -1.62
CA VAL A 62 20.16 9.25 -1.50
C VAL A 62 19.82 10.71 -1.78
N LYS A 63 18.92 10.91 -2.73
CA LYS A 63 18.45 12.25 -3.07
C LYS A 63 16.94 12.29 -3.06
N GLU A 64 16.40 13.37 -2.55
CA GLU A 64 14.99 13.64 -2.58
C GLU A 64 14.71 14.61 -3.74
N LEU A 65 13.75 14.24 -4.59
CA LEU A 65 13.40 15.06 -5.74
C LEU A 65 12.03 15.70 -5.52
N VAL A 66 11.95 16.96 -5.87
CA VAL A 66 10.66 17.67 -5.90
C VAL A 66 10.17 17.68 -7.33
N LEU A 67 9.02 17.05 -7.55
CA LEU A 67 8.44 16.90 -8.88
C LEU A 67 7.34 17.91 -9.19
#